data_906657fe5316d957f8082197dea38667
#
_entry.id   906657fe5316d957f8082197dea38667
#
_cell.length_a   1.000
_cell.length_b   1.000
_cell.length_c   1.000
_cell.angle_alpha   90.00
_cell.angle_beta   90.00
_cell.angle_gamma   90.00
#
_symmetry.space_group_name_H-M   'P 1'
#
loop_
_entity.id
_entity.type
_entity.pdbx_description
1 polymer ?
#
loop_
_entity_poly.entity_id
_entity_poly.type
_entity_poly.pdbx_seq_one_letter_code
_entity_poly.pdbx_strand_id
1 'polypeptide(L)'
;LEVPMETVCFVADIAWQKGKKVILNPAPAHPLPVDLLRHLYLITPNETEAEMITGVKITDESSAGEAARALSGMGVQHVIITLGSKGALIYSNGKAEMVPALKVEAVDTTAAGDVFNGALTVALSEGRSLKEAARFACKASAISVTRVGAQSSAPYRNEVDIFG
;
A
#
# COMPACT_ATOMS: atom_id res chain seq x y z
N LEU A 1 -9.01 3.69 6.55
CA LEU A 1 -9.58 4.88 7.23
C LEU A 1 -10.85 4.50 7.98
N GLU A 2 -10.76 3.55 8.90
CA GLU A 2 -11.89 2.98 9.65
C GLU A 2 -12.15 3.68 10.99
N VAL A 3 -11.48 4.82 11.20
CA VAL A 3 -11.65 5.72 12.34
C VAL A 3 -11.89 7.14 11.86
N PRO A 4 -12.43 8.07 12.69
CA PRO A 4 -12.67 9.44 12.26
C PRO A 4 -11.42 10.11 11.68
N MET A 5 -11.57 10.86 10.60
CA MET A 5 -10.46 11.51 9.87
C MET A 5 -9.65 12.45 10.78
N GLU A 6 -10.31 13.15 11.68
CA GLU A 6 -9.64 14.00 12.67
C GLU A 6 -8.67 13.21 13.58
N THR A 7 -9.03 11.98 13.94
CA THR A 7 -8.16 11.08 14.72
C THR A 7 -6.95 10.65 13.88
N VAL A 8 -7.17 10.31 12.59
CA VAL A 8 -6.09 9.96 11.67
C VAL A 8 -5.11 11.13 11.52
N CYS A 9 -5.62 12.33 11.27
CA CYS A 9 -4.80 13.54 11.14
C CYS A 9 -4.00 13.82 12.41
N PHE A 10 -4.64 13.74 13.56
CA PHE A 10 -4.01 13.98 14.87
C PHE A 10 -2.86 12.98 15.14
N VAL A 11 -3.11 11.69 14.92
CA VAL A 11 -2.07 10.65 15.12
C VAL A 11 -0.93 10.80 14.13
N ALA A 12 -1.23 11.10 12.87
CA ALA A 12 -0.21 11.31 11.84
C ALA A 12 0.68 12.53 12.16
N ASP A 13 0.09 13.63 12.62
CA ASP A 13 0.81 14.82 13.02
C ASP A 13 1.76 14.56 14.21
N ILE A 14 1.26 13.92 15.28
CA ILE A 14 2.11 13.54 16.43
C ILE A 14 3.24 12.60 16.01
N ALA A 15 2.95 11.63 15.16
CA ALA A 15 3.96 10.69 14.70
C ALA A 15 5.04 11.41 13.87
N TRP A 16 4.63 12.30 12.97
CA TRP A 16 5.53 13.12 12.17
C TRP A 16 6.41 14.04 13.05
N GLN A 17 5.83 14.75 14.02
CA GLN A 17 6.56 15.58 14.97
C GLN A 17 7.61 14.80 15.77
N LYS A 18 7.35 13.51 16.03
CA LYS A 18 8.28 12.60 16.71
C LYS A 18 9.25 11.89 15.76
N GLY A 19 9.33 12.28 14.50
CA GLY A 19 10.19 11.67 13.48
C GLY A 19 9.87 10.22 13.17
N LYS A 20 8.60 9.79 13.38
CA LYS A 20 8.15 8.44 13.05
C LYS A 20 7.65 8.37 11.61
N LYS A 21 7.88 7.25 10.94
CA LYS A 21 7.34 6.98 9.62
C LYS A 21 5.85 6.66 9.74
N VAL A 22 5.02 7.41 9.01
CA VAL A 22 3.57 7.18 8.93
C VAL A 22 3.26 6.47 7.62
N ILE A 23 2.63 5.31 7.69
CA ILE A 23 2.12 4.57 6.53
C ILE A 23 0.60 4.63 6.59
N LEU A 24 -0.03 5.08 5.51
CA LEU A 24 -1.48 5.16 5.40
C LEU A 24 -2.00 4.23 4.31
N ASN A 25 -2.88 3.30 4.69
CA ASN A 25 -3.79 2.64 3.76
C ASN A 25 -5.07 3.47 3.67
N PRO A 26 -5.38 4.10 2.52
CA PRO A 26 -6.51 5.01 2.40
C PRO A 26 -7.85 4.29 2.13
N ALA A 27 -8.05 3.11 2.72
CA ALA A 27 -9.26 2.31 2.65
C ALA A 27 -10.18 2.56 3.86
N PRO A 28 -11.50 2.73 3.70
CA PRO A 28 -12.16 2.96 2.41
C PRO A 28 -11.80 4.33 1.83
N ALA A 29 -12.00 4.47 0.51
CA ALA A 29 -11.65 5.67 -0.22
C ALA A 29 -12.37 6.92 0.33
N HIS A 30 -11.60 7.93 0.70
CA HIS A 30 -12.07 9.23 1.17
C HIS A 30 -11.16 10.35 0.66
N PRO A 31 -11.68 11.58 0.47
CA PRO A 31 -10.85 12.75 0.28
C PRO A 31 -9.88 12.91 1.47
N LEU A 32 -8.61 13.14 1.18
CA LEU A 32 -7.58 13.30 2.20
C LEU A 32 -7.15 14.76 2.33
N PRO A 33 -7.06 15.30 3.56
CA PRO A 33 -6.50 16.64 3.79
C PRO A 33 -5.04 16.71 3.30
N VAL A 34 -4.68 17.83 2.65
CA VAL A 34 -3.31 18.03 2.12
C VAL A 34 -2.26 17.98 3.23
N ASP A 35 -2.57 18.48 4.41
CA ASP A 35 -1.64 18.47 5.54
C ASP A 35 -1.38 17.03 6.04
N LEU A 36 -2.40 16.16 5.99
CA LEU A 36 -2.19 14.73 6.27
C LEU A 36 -1.20 14.12 5.28
N LEU A 37 -1.40 14.37 3.97
CA LEU A 37 -0.55 13.81 2.91
C LEU A 37 0.94 14.18 3.08
N ARG A 38 1.23 15.38 3.53
CA ARG A 38 2.61 15.86 3.79
C ARG A 38 3.30 15.18 4.98
N HIS A 39 2.54 14.60 5.89
CA HIS A 39 3.07 13.85 7.03
C HIS A 39 3.31 12.37 6.73
N LEU A 40 2.90 11.90 5.53
CA LEU A 40 3.04 10.49 5.18
C LEU A 40 4.44 10.17 4.65
N TYR A 41 5.06 9.16 5.27
CA TYR A 41 6.21 8.48 4.69
C TYR A 41 5.79 7.63 3.47
N LEU A 42 4.63 6.96 3.56
CA LEU A 42 4.13 6.07 2.52
C LEU A 42 2.61 6.06 2.50
N ILE A 43 2.03 6.06 1.30
CA ILE A 43 0.61 5.78 1.07
C ILE A 43 0.45 4.55 0.17
N THR A 44 -0.55 3.71 0.45
CA THR A 44 -0.75 2.42 -0.23
C THR A 44 -2.17 2.27 -0.78
N PRO A 45 -2.64 3.16 -1.68
CA PRO A 45 -3.96 3.03 -2.29
C PRO A 45 -4.03 1.85 -3.26
N ASN A 46 -5.24 1.33 -3.47
CA ASN A 46 -5.57 0.57 -4.66
C ASN A 46 -5.92 1.51 -5.84
N GLU A 47 -6.27 0.94 -7.01
CA GLU A 47 -6.60 1.70 -8.21
C GLU A 47 -7.74 2.70 -7.95
N THR A 48 -8.83 2.26 -7.35
CA THR A 48 -10.02 3.09 -7.07
C THR A 48 -9.73 4.21 -6.05
N GLU A 49 -8.97 3.90 -5.02
CA GLU A 49 -8.56 4.87 -3.99
C GLU A 49 -7.63 5.93 -4.58
N ALA A 50 -6.66 5.51 -5.40
CA ALA A 50 -5.75 6.42 -6.08
C ALA A 50 -6.51 7.33 -7.06
N GLU A 51 -7.45 6.78 -7.86
CA GLU A 51 -8.32 7.56 -8.74
C GLU A 51 -9.13 8.60 -7.97
N MET A 52 -9.73 8.22 -6.84
CA MET A 52 -10.52 9.15 -6.02
C MET A 52 -9.69 10.31 -5.47
N ILE A 53 -8.47 10.03 -5.00
CA ILE A 53 -7.61 11.04 -4.38
C ILE A 53 -7.00 11.97 -5.44
N THR A 54 -6.61 11.43 -6.60
CA THR A 54 -5.85 12.16 -7.62
C THR A 54 -6.69 12.68 -8.79
N GLY A 55 -7.86 12.09 -9.02
CA GLY A 55 -8.67 12.32 -10.23
C GLY A 55 -8.08 11.66 -11.49
N VAL A 56 -6.99 10.92 -11.39
CA VAL A 56 -6.34 10.23 -12.51
C VAL A 56 -6.94 8.83 -12.64
N LYS A 57 -7.59 8.55 -13.77
CA LYS A 57 -8.15 7.22 -14.04
C LYS A 57 -7.02 6.22 -14.35
N ILE A 58 -6.99 5.11 -13.61
CA ILE A 58 -5.97 4.06 -13.77
C ILE A 58 -6.49 2.95 -14.68
N THR A 59 -5.86 2.79 -15.84
CA THR A 59 -6.18 1.75 -16.82
C THR A 59 -4.99 0.83 -17.13
N ASP A 60 -3.78 1.34 -16.91
CA ASP A 60 -2.53 0.67 -17.20
C ASP A 60 -1.39 1.15 -16.27
N GLU A 61 -0.17 0.65 -16.50
CA GLU A 61 1.00 1.02 -15.71
C GLU A 61 1.37 2.52 -15.86
N SER A 62 1.18 3.10 -17.04
CA SER A 62 1.48 4.52 -17.29
C SER A 62 0.60 5.42 -16.46
N SER A 63 -0.71 5.21 -16.51
CA SER A 63 -1.70 5.97 -15.73
C SER A 63 -1.56 5.73 -14.22
N ALA A 64 -1.18 4.52 -13.79
CA ALA A 64 -0.82 4.27 -12.39
C ALA A 64 0.41 5.09 -11.97
N GLY A 65 1.42 5.20 -12.85
CA GLY A 65 2.59 6.06 -12.64
C GLY A 65 2.23 7.56 -12.54
N GLU A 66 1.27 8.01 -13.35
CA GLU A 66 0.76 9.39 -13.29
C GLU A 66 0.02 9.67 -11.97
N ALA A 67 -0.86 8.75 -11.53
CA ALA A 67 -1.53 8.85 -10.24
C ALA A 67 -0.53 8.87 -9.07
N ALA A 68 0.47 7.99 -9.11
CA ALA A 68 1.51 7.95 -8.08
C ALA A 68 2.35 9.24 -8.04
N ARG A 69 2.67 9.81 -9.20
CA ARG A 69 3.35 11.11 -9.31
C ARG A 69 2.48 12.23 -8.73
N ALA A 70 1.18 12.23 -9.01
CA ALA A 70 0.25 13.22 -8.46
C ALA A 70 0.21 13.15 -6.93
N LEU A 71 0.11 11.96 -6.32
CA LEU A 71 0.17 11.75 -4.87
C LEU A 71 1.49 12.26 -4.28
N SER A 72 2.62 11.97 -4.94
CA SER A 72 3.92 12.50 -4.50
C SER A 72 3.98 14.02 -4.60
N GLY A 73 3.39 14.61 -5.64
CA GLY A 73 3.25 16.07 -5.80
C GLY A 73 2.40 16.74 -4.71
N MET A 74 1.48 15.99 -4.08
CA MET A 74 0.71 16.43 -2.92
C MET A 74 1.50 16.40 -1.59
N GLY A 75 2.73 15.87 -1.62
CA GLY A 75 3.64 15.88 -0.47
C GLY A 75 3.95 14.51 0.13
N VAL A 76 3.38 13.43 -0.37
CA VAL A 76 3.69 12.07 0.09
C VAL A 76 5.11 11.67 -0.34
N GLN A 77 5.92 11.16 0.59
CA GLN A 77 7.32 10.82 0.30
C GLN A 77 7.46 9.61 -0.63
N HIS A 78 6.70 8.55 -0.40
CA HIS A 78 6.65 7.35 -1.22
C HIS A 78 5.21 6.92 -1.50
N VAL A 79 4.97 6.31 -2.65
CA VAL A 79 3.66 5.80 -3.03
C VAL A 79 3.80 4.35 -3.49
N ILE A 80 2.89 3.48 -3.05
CA ILE A 80 2.72 2.14 -3.62
C ILE A 80 1.25 2.01 -4.02
N ILE A 81 0.97 1.87 -5.32
CA ILE A 81 -0.38 1.59 -5.81
C ILE A 81 -0.52 0.08 -6.00
N THR A 82 -1.45 -0.55 -5.29
CA THR A 82 -1.77 -1.97 -5.48
C THR A 82 -2.66 -2.14 -6.70
N LEU A 83 -2.29 -3.09 -7.59
CA LEU A 83 -2.90 -3.32 -8.90
C LEU A 83 -3.46 -4.74 -9.01
N GLY A 84 -3.92 -5.30 -7.90
CA GLY A 84 -4.48 -6.65 -7.82
C GLY A 84 -3.54 -7.71 -8.39
N SER A 85 -4.03 -8.49 -9.35
CA SER A 85 -3.25 -9.58 -9.98
C SER A 85 -2.05 -9.11 -10.81
N LYS A 86 -1.92 -7.81 -11.08
CA LYS A 86 -0.75 -7.22 -11.76
C LYS A 86 0.41 -6.97 -10.79
N GLY A 87 0.14 -6.88 -9.48
CA GLY A 87 1.12 -6.62 -8.43
C GLY A 87 1.00 -5.22 -7.84
N ALA A 88 2.10 -4.49 -7.74
CA ALA A 88 2.12 -3.15 -7.17
C ALA A 88 3.09 -2.24 -7.93
N LEU A 89 2.73 -0.97 -8.10
CA LEU A 89 3.60 0.07 -8.64
C LEU A 89 4.16 0.88 -7.48
N ILE A 90 5.48 0.94 -7.38
CA ILE A 90 6.21 1.79 -6.43
C ILE A 90 6.58 3.08 -7.13
N TYR A 91 6.32 4.23 -6.49
CA TYR A 91 6.86 5.53 -6.90
C TYR A 91 7.67 6.12 -5.76
N SER A 92 8.95 6.33 -6.03
CA SER A 92 9.90 6.83 -5.03
C SER A 92 11.02 7.60 -5.73
N ASN A 93 11.43 8.75 -5.17
CA ASN A 93 12.51 9.57 -5.72
C ASN A 93 12.34 9.90 -7.22
N GLY A 94 11.12 10.19 -7.64
CA GLY A 94 10.80 10.55 -9.03
C GLY A 94 10.77 9.38 -10.02
N LYS A 95 10.88 8.13 -9.55
CA LYS A 95 10.91 6.93 -10.40
C LYS A 95 9.75 5.99 -10.05
N ALA A 96 9.10 5.48 -11.09
CA ALA A 96 8.12 4.41 -11.01
C ALA A 96 8.79 3.06 -11.28
N GLU A 97 8.41 2.04 -10.51
CA GLU A 97 8.90 0.67 -10.68
C GLU A 97 7.78 -0.33 -10.37
N MET A 98 7.59 -1.31 -11.25
CA MET A 98 6.64 -2.40 -11.03
C MET A 98 7.24 -3.53 -10.18
N VAL A 99 6.43 -4.02 -9.25
CA VAL A 99 6.65 -5.27 -8.53
C VAL A 99 5.53 -6.22 -8.97
N PRO A 100 5.83 -7.26 -9.76
CA PRO A 100 4.81 -8.17 -10.26
C PRO A 100 4.21 -9.01 -9.13
N ALA A 101 2.91 -9.31 -9.24
CA ALA A 101 2.27 -10.30 -8.38
C ALA A 101 2.74 -11.71 -8.72
N LEU A 102 2.68 -12.62 -7.73
CA LEU A 102 2.79 -14.04 -8.00
C LEU A 102 1.46 -14.56 -8.56
N LYS A 103 1.55 -15.42 -9.56
CA LYS A 103 0.37 -16.05 -10.15
C LYS A 103 -0.16 -17.13 -9.22
N VAL A 104 -1.36 -16.94 -8.74
CA VAL A 104 -2.09 -17.88 -7.87
C VAL A 104 -3.54 -17.97 -8.33
N GLU A 105 -4.21 -19.04 -7.96
CA GLU A 105 -5.66 -19.16 -8.11
C GLU A 105 -6.32 -18.52 -6.88
N ALA A 106 -6.98 -17.39 -7.11
CA ALA A 106 -7.64 -16.65 -6.04
C ALA A 106 -8.98 -17.32 -5.68
N VAL A 107 -9.16 -17.58 -4.39
CA VAL A 107 -10.38 -18.13 -3.79
C VAL A 107 -11.19 -17.03 -3.13
N ASP A 108 -10.53 -16.17 -2.36
CA ASP A 108 -11.15 -15.06 -1.63
C ASP A 108 -10.17 -13.89 -1.54
N THR A 109 -10.58 -12.70 -1.96
CA THR A 109 -9.74 -11.50 -1.93
C THR A 109 -9.97 -10.62 -0.70
N THR A 110 -10.81 -11.08 0.23
CA THR A 110 -11.08 -10.37 1.48
C THR A 110 -9.79 -10.15 2.26
N ALA A 111 -9.58 -8.92 2.74
CA ALA A 111 -8.41 -8.49 3.50
C ALA A 111 -7.04 -8.64 2.78
N ALA A 112 -7.00 -8.87 1.46
CA ALA A 112 -5.75 -8.94 0.72
C ALA A 112 -4.90 -7.67 0.85
N GLY A 113 -5.55 -6.50 0.87
CA GLY A 113 -4.92 -5.21 1.12
C GLY A 113 -4.38 -5.08 2.54
N ASP A 114 -5.09 -5.58 3.54
CA ASP A 114 -4.66 -5.54 4.95
C ASP A 114 -3.43 -6.43 5.17
N VAL A 115 -3.45 -7.64 4.58
CA VAL A 115 -2.30 -8.56 4.61
C VAL A 115 -1.10 -7.93 3.89
N PHE A 116 -1.31 -7.30 2.72
CA PHE A 116 -0.27 -6.56 2.02
C PHE A 116 0.35 -5.49 2.92
N ASN A 117 -0.48 -4.63 3.53
CA ASN A 117 -0.01 -3.52 4.37
C ASN A 117 0.67 -4.00 5.65
N GLY A 118 0.16 -5.05 6.28
CA GLY A 118 0.79 -5.68 7.45
C GLY A 118 2.18 -6.22 7.12
N ALA A 119 2.29 -7.01 6.06
CA ALA A 119 3.56 -7.59 5.60
C ALA A 119 4.57 -6.51 5.16
N LEU A 120 4.10 -5.48 4.44
CA LEU A 120 4.91 -4.33 4.02
C LEU A 120 5.51 -3.61 5.24
N THR A 121 4.68 -3.34 6.24
CA THR A 121 5.10 -2.64 7.46
C THR A 121 6.14 -3.43 8.24
N VAL A 122 5.93 -4.75 8.38
CA VAL A 122 6.90 -5.65 9.03
C VAL A 122 8.24 -5.61 8.28
N ALA A 123 8.22 -5.80 6.97
CA ALA A 123 9.45 -5.81 6.17
C ALA A 123 10.22 -4.48 6.22
N LEU A 124 9.50 -3.34 6.21
CA LEU A 124 10.10 -2.02 6.38
C LEU A 124 10.68 -1.81 7.78
N SER A 125 10.04 -2.34 8.83
CA SER A 125 10.55 -2.28 10.20
C SER A 125 11.81 -3.11 10.41
N GLU A 126 12.00 -4.15 9.60
CA GLU A 126 13.22 -4.97 9.54
C GLU A 126 14.36 -4.32 8.74
N GLY A 127 14.14 -3.12 8.21
CA GLY A 127 15.17 -2.37 7.46
C GLY A 127 15.29 -2.78 5.98
N ARG A 128 14.35 -3.54 5.44
CA ARG A 128 14.34 -3.86 4.01
C ARG A 128 14.10 -2.61 3.17
N SER A 129 14.64 -2.58 1.96
CA SER A 129 14.33 -1.54 0.99
C SER A 129 12.84 -1.56 0.62
N LEU A 130 12.32 -0.43 0.12
CA LEU A 130 10.91 -0.32 -0.29
C LEU A 130 10.52 -1.39 -1.32
N LYS A 131 11.41 -1.72 -2.25
CA LYS A 131 11.21 -2.75 -3.26
C LYS A 131 11.15 -4.17 -2.67
N GLU A 132 12.06 -4.49 -1.76
CA GLU A 132 12.07 -5.79 -1.08
C GLU A 132 10.84 -5.95 -0.19
N ALA A 133 10.44 -4.88 0.53
CA ALA A 133 9.26 -4.86 1.35
C ALA A 133 7.97 -5.05 0.52
N ALA A 134 7.87 -4.37 -0.64
CA ALA A 134 6.74 -4.54 -1.54
C ALA A 134 6.68 -5.96 -2.13
N ARG A 135 7.82 -6.56 -2.49
CA ARG A 135 7.87 -7.96 -2.94
C ARG A 135 7.41 -8.93 -1.87
N PHE A 136 7.86 -8.73 -0.63
CA PHE A 136 7.42 -9.52 0.52
C PHE A 136 5.91 -9.38 0.75
N ALA A 137 5.39 -8.16 0.66
CA ALA A 137 3.96 -7.89 0.80
C ALA A 137 3.12 -8.52 -0.33
N CYS A 138 3.60 -8.47 -1.58
CA CYS A 138 2.95 -9.16 -2.70
C CYS A 138 2.90 -10.68 -2.48
N LYS A 139 3.96 -11.31 -1.94
CA LYS A 139 3.96 -12.74 -1.59
C LYS A 139 2.92 -13.06 -0.53
N ALA A 140 2.90 -12.29 0.56
CA ALA A 140 1.95 -12.49 1.65
C ALA A 140 0.49 -12.35 1.17
N SER A 141 0.20 -11.30 0.39
CA SER A 141 -1.12 -11.09 -0.22
C SER A 141 -1.49 -12.20 -1.21
N ALA A 142 -0.54 -12.69 -2.02
CA ALA A 142 -0.79 -13.81 -2.93
C ALA A 142 -1.16 -15.10 -2.18
N ILE A 143 -0.53 -15.39 -1.05
CA ILE A 143 -0.92 -16.53 -0.20
C ILE A 143 -2.32 -16.31 0.38
N SER A 144 -2.60 -15.12 0.90
CA SER A 144 -3.89 -14.85 1.55
C SER A 144 -5.08 -15.06 0.61
N VAL A 145 -4.98 -14.62 -0.65
CA VAL A 145 -6.09 -14.78 -1.60
C VAL A 145 -6.38 -16.22 -2.02
N THR A 146 -5.51 -17.18 -1.69
CA THR A 146 -5.77 -18.61 -1.89
C THR A 146 -6.58 -19.24 -0.77
N ARG A 147 -6.95 -18.48 0.27
CA ARG A 147 -7.62 -18.94 1.50
C ARG A 147 -8.89 -18.16 1.74
N VAL A 148 -9.89 -18.81 2.34
CA VAL A 148 -11.15 -18.16 2.72
C VAL A 148 -11.00 -17.38 4.01
N GLY A 149 -11.59 -16.18 4.05
CA GLY A 149 -11.73 -15.34 5.23
C GLY A 149 -10.67 -14.25 5.32
N ALA A 150 -10.87 -13.32 6.25
CA ALA A 150 -10.02 -12.16 6.45
C ALA A 150 -8.78 -12.51 7.30
N GLN A 151 -8.94 -12.55 8.63
CA GLN A 151 -7.84 -12.80 9.55
C GLN A 151 -7.24 -14.21 9.40
N SER A 152 -8.07 -15.21 9.12
CA SER A 152 -7.66 -16.60 8.93
C SER A 152 -6.85 -16.84 7.65
N SER A 153 -6.95 -15.95 6.67
CA SER A 153 -6.20 -16.04 5.41
C SER A 153 -4.75 -15.55 5.53
N ALA A 154 -4.45 -14.72 6.53
CA ALA A 154 -3.12 -14.15 6.71
C ALA A 154 -2.05 -15.25 6.90
N PRO A 155 -0.96 -15.25 6.10
CA PRO A 155 0.06 -16.28 6.22
C PRO A 155 0.98 -16.02 7.41
N TYR A 156 1.55 -17.09 7.95
CA TYR A 156 2.69 -16.99 8.86
C TYR A 156 3.97 -16.60 8.11
N ARG A 157 4.91 -16.04 8.82
CA ARG A 157 6.19 -15.56 8.27
C ARG A 157 6.93 -16.62 7.46
N ASN A 158 7.08 -17.81 8.01
CA ASN A 158 7.78 -18.93 7.36
C ASN A 158 7.11 -19.34 6.04
N GLU A 159 5.80 -19.21 5.91
CA GLU A 159 5.10 -19.51 4.66
C GLU A 159 5.48 -18.48 3.58
N VAL A 160 5.56 -17.19 3.94
CA VAL A 160 5.95 -16.13 2.99
C VAL A 160 7.41 -16.25 2.57
N ASP A 161 8.29 -16.65 3.49
CA ASP A 161 9.73 -16.75 3.21
C ASP A 161 10.06 -17.87 2.20
N ILE A 162 9.28 -18.97 2.21
CA ILE A 162 9.48 -20.11 1.29
C ILE A 162 8.62 -20.06 0.03
N PHE A 163 7.68 -19.12 -0.07
CA PHE A 163 6.73 -19.02 -1.17
C PHE A 163 7.38 -18.41 -2.42
N GLY A 164 7.35 -19.11 -3.55
CA GLY A 164 7.74 -18.66 -4.90
C GLY A 164 9.21 -18.73 -5.18
#